data_b8ac87f3b0419f18a7790fb10e9caa13
#
_entry.id   b8ac87f3b0419f18a7790fb10e9caa13
#
_cell.length_a   1.000
_cell.length_b   1.000
_cell.length_c   1.000
_cell.angle_alpha   90.00
_cell.angle_beta   90.00
_cell.angle_gamma   90.00
#
_symmetry.space_group_name_H-M   'P 1'
#
loop_
_entity.id
_entity.type
_entity.pdbx_description
1 polymer ?
#
loop_
_entity_poly.entity_id
_entity_poly.type
_entity_poly.pdbx_seq_one_letter_code
_entity_poly.pdbx_strand_id
1 'polypeptide(L)'
;MLRKLGRLVKKYYYKLLRADGSPHAIALGVALGLFLGTAIPLGQALLAIFFAIIFRANKIVAFALTWVSNPYTTPFMYLGFCYLGSRVLGEPLSIENIKLMIKDVFTSFTFEKCWNIGFYIILSYMVGGAIIGGISAIVGYFISKKMVIKYRKIRKTRLLKRRREAMNAIKH
;
A
#
# COMPACT_ATOMS: atom_id res chain seq x y z
N MET A 1 4.53 22.40 -11.49
CA MET A 1 4.29 21.39 -10.43
C MET A 1 4.18 19.97 -11.00
N LEU A 2 3.36 19.71 -12.02
CA LEU A 2 3.15 18.40 -12.65
C LEU A 2 4.42 17.72 -13.20
N ARG A 3 5.35 18.46 -13.81
CA ARG A 3 6.64 17.91 -14.31
C ARG A 3 7.58 17.41 -13.20
N LYS A 4 7.53 17.99 -12.00
CA LYS A 4 8.29 17.51 -10.83
C LYS A 4 7.68 16.20 -10.29
N LEU A 5 6.36 16.14 -10.21
CA LEU A 5 5.61 14.94 -9.78
C LEU A 5 5.89 13.76 -10.72
N GLY A 6 5.80 13.96 -12.04
CA GLY A 6 6.11 12.92 -13.03
C GLY A 6 7.56 12.40 -12.94
N ARG A 7 8.53 13.26 -12.63
CA ARG A 7 9.92 12.83 -12.40
C ARG A 7 10.08 12.01 -11.13
N LEU A 8 9.38 12.36 -10.06
CA LEU A 8 9.39 11.60 -8.80
C LEU A 8 8.76 10.22 -9.00
N VAL A 9 7.57 10.15 -9.59
CA VAL A 9 6.89 8.88 -9.91
C VAL A 9 7.81 8.00 -10.75
N LYS A 10 8.44 8.54 -11.80
CA LYS A 10 9.38 7.82 -12.65
C LYS A 10 10.61 7.32 -11.87
N LYS A 11 11.14 8.12 -10.94
CA LYS A 11 12.28 7.75 -10.09
C LYS A 11 11.92 6.57 -9.17
N TYR A 12 10.78 6.63 -8.48
CA TYR A 12 10.32 5.54 -7.62
C TYR A 12 9.97 4.28 -8.40
N TYR A 13 9.35 4.43 -9.57
CA TYR A 13 9.10 3.34 -10.50
C TYR A 13 10.38 2.59 -10.87
N TYR A 14 11.44 3.31 -11.32
CA TYR A 14 12.72 2.66 -11.64
C TYR A 14 13.42 2.07 -10.41
N LYS A 15 13.27 2.67 -9.24
CA LYS A 15 13.79 2.14 -7.98
C LYS A 15 13.14 0.79 -7.63
N LEU A 16 11.84 0.69 -7.79
CA LEU A 16 11.07 -0.55 -7.61
C LEU A 16 11.49 -1.63 -8.62
N LEU A 17 11.63 -1.28 -9.90
CA LEU A 17 12.04 -2.23 -10.95
C LEU A 17 13.48 -2.74 -10.78
N ARG A 18 14.33 -1.97 -10.11
CA ARG A 18 15.73 -2.31 -9.80
C ARG A 18 15.91 -2.93 -8.43
N ALA A 19 14.85 -3.07 -7.64
CA ALA A 19 14.91 -3.67 -6.32
C ALA A 19 15.49 -5.10 -6.40
N ASP A 20 16.26 -5.46 -5.38
CA ASP A 20 16.86 -6.77 -5.27
C ASP A 20 15.82 -7.85 -4.98
N GLY A 21 16.09 -9.08 -5.42
CA GLY A 21 15.20 -10.22 -5.24
C GLY A 21 14.50 -10.67 -6.53
N SER A 22 13.75 -11.74 -6.45
CA SER A 22 12.98 -12.29 -7.57
C SER A 22 11.80 -11.36 -7.94
N PRO A 23 11.29 -11.43 -9.19
CA PRO A 23 10.08 -10.69 -9.57
C PRO A 23 8.87 -11.02 -8.68
N HIS A 24 8.80 -12.25 -8.18
CA HIS A 24 7.78 -12.67 -7.20
C HIS A 24 7.97 -11.96 -5.85
N ALA A 25 9.18 -11.95 -5.31
CA ALA A 25 9.47 -11.29 -4.03
C ALA A 25 9.17 -9.78 -4.06
N ILE A 26 9.46 -9.11 -5.18
CA ILE A 26 9.13 -7.68 -5.36
C ILE A 26 7.61 -7.49 -5.43
N ALA A 27 6.92 -8.31 -6.22
CA ALA A 27 5.46 -8.23 -6.36
C ALA A 27 4.74 -8.52 -5.04
N LEU A 28 5.23 -9.48 -4.27
CA LEU A 28 4.70 -9.81 -2.95
C LEU A 28 4.95 -8.66 -1.95
N GLY A 29 6.11 -8.01 -2.03
CA GLY A 29 6.37 -6.79 -1.26
C GLY A 29 5.38 -5.66 -1.59
N VAL A 30 5.05 -5.47 -2.88
CA VAL A 30 4.02 -4.51 -3.30
C VAL A 30 2.65 -4.87 -2.70
N ALA A 31 2.24 -6.13 -2.80
CA ALA A 31 0.96 -6.59 -2.28
C ALA A 31 0.84 -6.39 -0.76
N LEU A 32 1.86 -6.82 -0.01
CA LEU A 32 1.91 -6.66 1.45
C LEU A 32 1.90 -5.19 1.86
N GLY A 33 2.70 -4.35 1.20
CA GLY A 33 2.76 -2.93 1.51
C GLY A 33 1.45 -2.21 1.23
N LEU A 34 0.77 -2.50 0.12
CA LEU A 34 -0.54 -1.96 -0.20
C LEU A 34 -1.60 -2.45 0.79
N PHE A 35 -1.66 -3.75 1.06
CA PHE A 35 -2.63 -4.33 1.98
C PHE A 35 -2.51 -3.74 3.39
N LEU A 36 -1.32 -3.86 3.99
CA LEU A 36 -1.09 -3.39 5.35
C LEU A 36 -1.17 -1.86 5.45
N GLY A 37 -0.72 -1.15 4.41
CA GLY A 37 -0.82 0.29 4.32
C GLY A 37 -2.25 0.84 4.25
N THR A 38 -3.22 0.02 3.89
CA THR A 38 -4.65 0.40 3.85
C THR A 38 -5.44 -0.21 4.98
N ALA A 39 -5.18 -1.46 5.35
CA ALA A 39 -5.96 -2.18 6.36
C ALA A 39 -5.62 -1.76 7.80
N ILE A 40 -4.39 -1.31 8.07
CA ILE A 40 -3.92 -1.02 9.41
C ILE A 40 -3.62 0.47 9.57
N PRO A 41 -4.32 1.17 10.49
CA PRO A 41 -4.15 2.61 10.65
C PRO A 41 -2.83 3.02 11.31
N LEU A 42 -2.28 2.17 12.19
CA LEU A 42 -1.07 2.44 12.96
C LEU A 42 -0.12 1.24 12.93
N GLY A 43 1.19 1.49 12.92
CA GLY A 43 2.20 0.42 12.96
C GLY A 43 2.35 -0.38 11.66
N GLN A 44 1.65 -0.01 10.59
CA GLN A 44 1.63 -0.69 9.29
C GLN A 44 3.01 -0.96 8.70
N ALA A 45 3.96 -0.03 8.89
CA ALA A 45 5.32 -0.14 8.35
C ALA A 45 6.11 -1.27 9.02
N LEU A 46 6.00 -1.42 10.34
CA LEU A 46 6.64 -2.50 11.10
C LEU A 46 6.05 -3.85 10.71
N LEU A 47 4.72 -3.92 10.63
CA LEU A 47 4.02 -5.14 10.22
C LEU A 47 4.36 -5.52 8.77
N ALA A 48 4.49 -4.55 7.87
CA ALA A 48 4.88 -4.82 6.49
C ALA A 48 6.29 -5.42 6.39
N ILE A 49 7.24 -4.93 7.20
CA ILE A 49 8.59 -5.51 7.27
C ILE A 49 8.54 -6.91 7.87
N PHE A 50 7.80 -7.10 8.96
CA PHE A 50 7.66 -8.38 9.65
C PHE A 50 7.08 -9.45 8.72
N PHE A 51 5.95 -9.18 8.09
CA PHE A 51 5.35 -10.11 7.13
C PHE A 51 6.21 -10.30 5.87
N ALA A 52 6.92 -9.26 5.41
CA ALA A 52 7.84 -9.41 4.29
C ALA A 52 9.00 -10.38 4.59
N ILE A 53 9.45 -10.47 5.86
CA ILE A 53 10.44 -11.46 6.28
C ILE A 53 9.85 -12.87 6.23
N ILE A 54 8.68 -13.08 6.82
CA ILE A 54 7.99 -14.38 6.87
C ILE A 54 7.72 -14.92 5.46
N PHE A 55 7.16 -14.09 4.59
CA PHE A 55 6.79 -14.47 3.22
C PHE A 55 7.94 -14.36 2.21
N ARG A 56 9.17 -14.08 2.67
CA ARG A 56 10.35 -13.89 1.81
C ARG A 56 10.12 -12.85 0.70
N ALA A 57 9.31 -11.83 1.00
CA ALA A 57 9.06 -10.71 0.13
C ALA A 57 10.16 -9.64 0.23
N ASN A 58 10.20 -8.69 -0.71
CA ASN A 58 11.14 -7.58 -0.64
C ASN A 58 10.70 -6.58 0.44
N LYS A 59 11.46 -6.51 1.54
CA LYS A 59 11.18 -5.67 2.72
C LYS A 59 11.14 -4.18 2.38
N ILE A 60 12.07 -3.72 1.54
CA ILE A 60 12.18 -2.31 1.17
C ILE A 60 10.96 -1.89 0.34
N VAL A 61 10.52 -2.77 -0.57
CA VAL A 61 9.32 -2.54 -1.37
C VAL A 61 8.08 -2.54 -0.50
N ALA A 62 7.94 -3.53 0.40
CA ALA A 62 6.81 -3.60 1.33
C ALA A 62 6.71 -2.33 2.19
N PHE A 63 7.81 -1.94 2.83
CA PHE A 63 7.89 -0.70 3.59
C PHE A 63 7.53 0.54 2.76
N ALA A 64 8.11 0.69 1.56
CA ALA A 64 7.85 1.85 0.72
C ALA A 64 6.39 1.97 0.27
N LEU A 65 5.70 0.84 0.08
CA LEU A 65 4.29 0.83 -0.35
C LEU A 65 3.31 1.10 0.81
N THR A 66 3.72 0.98 2.08
CA THR A 66 2.87 1.43 3.20
C THR A 66 2.66 2.95 3.21
N TRP A 67 3.52 3.71 2.52
CA TRP A 67 3.38 5.17 2.36
C TRP A 67 2.21 5.57 1.45
N VAL A 68 1.41 4.63 0.97
CA VAL A 68 0.12 4.92 0.34
C VAL A 68 -0.80 5.69 1.29
N SER A 69 -0.77 5.36 2.58
CA SER A 69 -1.36 6.17 3.64
C SER A 69 -0.33 7.18 4.17
N ASN A 70 -0.49 8.42 3.76
CA ASN A 70 0.30 9.57 4.18
C ASN A 70 -0.64 10.68 4.69
N PRO A 71 -0.17 11.72 5.36
CA PRO A 71 -1.02 12.78 5.92
C PRO A 71 -2.01 13.40 4.93
N TYR A 72 -1.71 13.38 3.63
CA TYR A 72 -2.61 13.94 2.60
C TYR A 72 -3.70 12.95 2.17
N THR A 73 -3.38 11.67 2.10
CA THR A 73 -4.34 10.62 1.66
C THR A 73 -5.15 10.07 2.82
N THR A 74 -4.58 10.05 4.02
CA THR A 74 -5.19 9.49 5.24
C THR A 74 -6.61 10.01 5.54
N PRO A 75 -6.92 11.32 5.48
CA PRO A 75 -8.28 11.80 5.74
C PRO A 75 -9.32 11.21 4.77
N PHE A 76 -8.98 11.13 3.49
CA PHE A 76 -9.86 10.55 2.47
C PHE A 76 -10.02 9.04 2.64
N MET A 77 -8.94 8.35 3.00
CA MET A 77 -8.97 6.91 3.29
C MET A 77 -9.83 6.62 4.51
N TYR A 78 -9.70 7.42 5.59
CA TYR A 78 -10.53 7.26 6.78
C TYR A 78 -12.02 7.39 6.46
N LEU A 79 -12.43 8.43 5.74
CA LEU A 79 -13.82 8.62 5.34
C LEU A 79 -14.33 7.45 4.49
N GLY A 80 -13.59 7.06 3.45
CA GLY A 80 -14.00 5.99 2.54
C GLY A 80 -14.01 4.61 3.20
N PHE A 81 -13.00 4.30 4.01
CA PHE A 81 -12.88 2.96 4.63
C PHE A 81 -13.83 2.81 5.81
N CYS A 82 -14.00 3.84 6.65
CA CYS A 82 -15.00 3.80 7.71
C CYS A 82 -16.42 3.69 7.15
N TYR A 83 -16.73 4.43 6.07
CA TYR A 83 -18.02 4.33 5.39
C TYR A 83 -18.29 2.93 4.86
N LEU A 84 -17.32 2.35 4.14
CA LEU A 84 -17.46 1.00 3.59
C LEU A 84 -17.54 -0.05 4.70
N GLY A 85 -16.65 0.02 5.68
CA GLY A 85 -16.58 -0.96 6.75
C GLY A 85 -17.80 -0.93 7.66
N SER A 86 -18.32 0.26 8.01
CA SER A 86 -19.52 0.39 8.81
C SER A 86 -20.76 -0.20 8.12
N ARG A 87 -20.84 -0.08 6.78
CA ARG A 87 -21.88 -0.74 5.99
C ARG A 87 -21.81 -2.25 6.05
N VAL A 88 -20.60 -2.80 6.00
CA VAL A 88 -20.38 -4.25 6.10
C VAL A 88 -20.68 -4.76 7.51
N LEU A 89 -20.39 -3.96 8.54
CA LEU A 89 -20.69 -4.29 9.94
C LEU A 89 -22.17 -4.15 10.31
N GLY A 90 -23.01 -3.62 9.41
CA GLY A 90 -24.47 -3.51 9.61
C GLY A 90 -24.93 -2.24 10.33
N GLU A 91 -24.01 -1.40 10.76
CA GLU A 91 -24.30 -0.13 11.42
C GLU A 91 -23.69 1.05 10.65
N PRO A 92 -24.36 1.60 9.63
CA PRO A 92 -23.76 2.62 8.79
C PRO A 92 -23.46 3.89 9.59
N LEU A 93 -22.21 4.33 9.52
CA LEU A 93 -21.77 5.63 10.05
C LEU A 93 -22.38 6.75 9.20
N SER A 94 -23.58 7.20 9.57
CA SER A 94 -24.18 8.43 9.03
C SER A 94 -23.64 9.63 9.80
N ILE A 95 -23.69 10.81 9.18
CA ILE A 95 -23.34 12.08 9.84
C ILE A 95 -24.20 12.29 11.10
N GLU A 96 -25.47 11.87 11.05
CA GLU A 96 -26.39 11.92 12.18
C GLU A 96 -25.98 11.00 13.32
N ASN A 97 -25.61 9.76 13.02
CA ASN A 97 -25.12 8.80 14.03
C ASN A 97 -23.84 9.28 14.66
N ILE A 98 -22.90 9.83 13.89
CA ILE A 98 -21.66 10.42 14.42
C ILE A 98 -21.98 11.61 15.36
N LYS A 99 -22.90 12.50 14.96
CA LYS A 99 -23.32 13.61 15.83
C LYS A 99 -23.97 13.14 17.13
N LEU A 100 -24.82 12.10 17.06
CA LEU A 100 -25.45 11.50 18.23
C LEU A 100 -24.40 10.86 19.16
N MET A 101 -23.46 10.12 18.60
CA MET A 101 -22.35 9.52 19.36
C MET A 101 -21.49 10.58 20.06
N ILE A 102 -21.14 11.65 19.35
CA ILE A 102 -20.39 12.78 19.93
C ILE A 102 -21.20 13.46 21.04
N LYS A 103 -22.50 13.75 20.78
CA LYS A 103 -23.38 14.36 21.76
C LYS A 103 -23.51 13.50 23.02
N ASP A 104 -23.64 12.19 22.87
CA ASP A 104 -23.76 11.24 23.99
C ASP A 104 -22.48 11.19 24.84
N VAL A 105 -21.28 11.30 24.22
CA VAL A 105 -20.01 11.45 24.94
C VAL A 105 -19.95 12.76 25.71
N PHE A 106 -20.39 13.87 25.10
CA PHE A 106 -20.37 15.18 25.80
C PHE A 106 -21.41 15.30 26.92
N THR A 107 -22.54 14.58 26.81
CA THR A 107 -23.62 14.63 27.81
C THR A 107 -23.33 13.73 28.99
N SER A 108 -22.71 12.59 28.79
CA SER A 108 -22.34 11.61 29.83
C SER A 108 -20.98 11.01 29.48
N PHE A 109 -19.91 11.78 29.82
CA PHE A 109 -18.53 11.33 29.61
C PHE A 109 -18.26 10.08 30.46
N THR A 110 -18.16 8.96 29.79
CA THR A 110 -17.74 7.69 30.40
C THR A 110 -16.62 7.11 29.56
N PHE A 111 -15.54 6.66 30.18
CA PHE A 111 -14.41 6.02 29.46
C PHE A 111 -14.86 4.86 28.57
N GLU A 112 -15.83 4.08 29.04
CA GLU A 112 -16.40 2.95 28.30
C GLU A 112 -17.08 3.39 27.00
N LYS A 113 -17.84 4.48 26.99
CA LYS A 113 -18.48 5.02 25.77
C LYS A 113 -17.44 5.52 24.77
N CYS A 114 -16.44 6.24 25.22
CA CYS A 114 -15.33 6.69 24.38
C CYS A 114 -14.56 5.51 23.77
N TRP A 115 -14.34 4.47 24.57
CA TRP A 115 -13.68 3.25 24.12
C TRP A 115 -14.50 2.52 23.05
N ASN A 116 -15.79 2.33 23.26
CA ASN A 116 -16.67 1.63 22.32
C ASN A 116 -16.79 2.36 21.00
N ILE A 117 -16.94 3.68 21.02
CA ILE A 117 -16.99 4.50 19.78
C ILE A 117 -15.65 4.47 19.04
N GLY A 118 -14.56 4.65 19.77
CA GLY A 118 -13.21 4.58 19.18
C GLY A 118 -12.91 3.22 18.57
N PHE A 119 -13.26 2.14 19.29
CA PHE A 119 -13.10 0.77 18.82
C PHE A 119 -13.92 0.49 17.55
N TYR A 120 -15.18 0.93 17.53
CA TYR A 120 -16.04 0.76 16.37
C TYR A 120 -15.52 1.49 15.12
N ILE A 121 -15.01 2.71 15.28
CA ILE A 121 -14.40 3.48 14.19
C ILE A 121 -13.15 2.77 13.65
N ILE A 122 -12.29 2.30 14.54
CA ILE A 122 -11.07 1.55 14.17
C ILE A 122 -11.45 0.25 13.44
N LEU A 123 -12.41 -0.49 13.97
CA LEU A 123 -12.88 -1.74 13.37
C LEU A 123 -13.48 -1.49 11.98
N SER A 124 -14.32 -0.47 11.83
CA SER A 124 -14.90 -0.06 10.55
C SER A 124 -13.81 0.31 9.54
N TYR A 125 -12.79 1.08 9.97
CA TYR A 125 -11.64 1.40 9.14
C TYR A 125 -10.90 0.13 8.69
N MET A 126 -10.61 -0.79 9.61
CA MET A 126 -9.88 -2.02 9.32
C MET A 126 -10.64 -2.92 8.33
N VAL A 127 -11.94 -3.08 8.51
CA VAL A 127 -12.79 -3.89 7.61
C VAL A 127 -12.84 -3.26 6.20
N GLY A 128 -13.13 -1.97 6.10
CA GLY A 128 -13.15 -1.26 4.81
C GLY A 128 -11.78 -1.23 4.15
N GLY A 129 -10.73 -0.96 4.95
CA GLY A 129 -9.34 -0.97 4.51
C GLY A 129 -8.85 -2.36 4.06
N ALA A 130 -9.29 -3.43 4.72
CA ALA A 130 -8.96 -4.80 4.32
C ALA A 130 -9.59 -5.18 2.99
N ILE A 131 -10.84 -4.75 2.73
CA ILE A 131 -11.51 -4.99 1.45
C ILE A 131 -10.79 -4.26 0.31
N ILE A 132 -10.62 -2.95 0.42
CA ILE A 132 -9.96 -2.14 -0.60
C ILE A 132 -8.48 -2.52 -0.72
N GLY A 133 -7.82 -2.76 0.40
CA GLY A 133 -6.43 -3.21 0.45
C GLY A 133 -6.22 -4.59 -0.17
N GLY A 134 -7.14 -5.53 0.05
CA GLY A 134 -7.11 -6.85 -0.57
C GLY A 134 -7.19 -6.78 -2.09
N ILE A 135 -8.16 -6.00 -2.62
CA ILE A 135 -8.28 -5.76 -4.06
C ILE A 135 -7.01 -5.09 -4.61
N SER A 136 -6.55 -4.03 -3.94
CA SER A 136 -5.34 -3.30 -4.35
C SER A 136 -4.09 -4.16 -4.30
N ALA A 137 -3.96 -5.05 -3.32
CA ALA A 137 -2.85 -5.98 -3.18
C ALA A 137 -2.81 -7.00 -4.33
N ILE A 138 -3.96 -7.59 -4.68
CA ILE A 138 -4.08 -8.55 -5.79
C ILE A 138 -3.70 -7.87 -7.10
N VAL A 139 -4.32 -6.74 -7.41
CA VAL A 139 -4.05 -5.97 -8.64
C VAL A 139 -2.59 -5.51 -8.67
N GLY A 140 -2.08 -4.96 -7.56
CA GLY A 140 -0.70 -4.51 -7.40
C GLY A 140 0.32 -5.63 -7.60
N TYR A 141 0.03 -6.83 -7.08
CA TYR A 141 0.89 -8.00 -7.27
C TYR A 141 1.04 -8.36 -8.75
N PHE A 142 -0.06 -8.54 -9.47
CA PHE A 142 -0.01 -8.95 -10.87
C PHE A 142 0.61 -7.89 -11.78
N ILE A 143 0.26 -6.62 -11.56
CA ILE A 143 0.83 -5.50 -12.33
C ILE A 143 2.34 -5.40 -12.09
N SER A 144 2.78 -5.36 -10.84
CA SER A 144 4.19 -5.20 -10.50
C SER A 144 5.03 -6.39 -10.97
N LYS A 145 4.53 -7.64 -10.84
CA LYS A 145 5.20 -8.83 -11.35
C LYS A 145 5.44 -8.77 -12.85
N LYS A 146 4.40 -8.46 -13.64
CA LYS A 146 4.51 -8.31 -15.10
C LYS A 146 5.50 -7.21 -15.46
N MET A 147 5.46 -6.07 -14.76
CA MET A 147 6.34 -4.93 -15.02
C MET A 147 7.81 -5.26 -14.74
N VAL A 148 8.12 -5.90 -13.62
CA VAL A 148 9.49 -6.30 -13.25
C VAL A 148 10.06 -7.31 -14.25
N ILE A 149 9.29 -8.32 -14.64
CA ILE A 149 9.70 -9.32 -15.62
C ILE A 149 10.02 -8.65 -16.97
N LYS A 150 9.10 -7.80 -17.48
CA LYS A 150 9.27 -7.08 -18.76
C LYS A 150 10.53 -6.19 -18.72
N TYR A 151 10.70 -5.43 -17.63
CA TYR A 151 11.87 -4.55 -17.47
C TYR A 151 13.19 -5.34 -17.48
N ARG A 152 13.27 -6.45 -16.73
CA ARG A 152 14.48 -7.28 -16.66
C ARG A 152 14.80 -7.93 -18.01
N LYS A 153 13.79 -8.38 -18.76
CA LYS A 153 13.97 -8.92 -20.11
C LYS A 153 14.59 -7.88 -21.03
N ILE A 154 14.02 -6.68 -21.10
CA ILE A 154 14.53 -5.58 -21.93
C ILE A 154 15.96 -5.19 -21.53
N ARG A 155 16.24 -5.10 -20.23
CA ARG A 155 17.58 -4.78 -19.72
C ARG A 155 18.60 -5.83 -20.14
N LYS A 156 18.27 -7.12 -20.00
CA LYS A 156 19.14 -8.23 -20.41
C LYS A 156 19.48 -8.16 -21.91
N THR A 157 18.48 -7.95 -22.75
CA THR A 157 18.67 -7.82 -24.20
C THR A 157 19.58 -6.65 -24.56
N ARG A 158 19.39 -5.49 -23.93
CA ARG A 158 20.24 -4.31 -24.15
C ARG A 158 21.70 -4.55 -23.72
N LEU A 159 21.93 -5.24 -22.60
CA LEU A 159 23.29 -5.58 -22.15
C LEU A 159 23.97 -6.56 -23.09
N LEU A 160 23.25 -7.56 -23.59
CA LEU A 160 23.78 -8.53 -24.55
C LEU A 160 24.15 -7.83 -25.90
N LYS A 161 23.31 -6.92 -26.37
CA LYS A 161 23.59 -6.12 -27.57
C LYS A 161 24.88 -5.30 -27.40
N ARG A 162 25.02 -4.57 -26.32
CA ARG A 162 26.22 -3.78 -26.03
C ARG A 162 27.49 -4.64 -25.93
N ARG A 163 27.39 -5.84 -25.31
CA ARG A 163 28.53 -6.77 -25.24
C ARG A 163 28.93 -7.28 -26.65
N ARG A 164 27.99 -7.59 -27.51
CA ARG A 164 28.27 -8.00 -28.89
C ARG A 164 28.96 -6.87 -29.68
N GLU A 165 28.43 -5.63 -29.57
CA GLU A 165 29.01 -4.46 -30.22
C GLU A 165 30.46 -4.21 -29.75
N ALA A 166 30.73 -4.31 -28.45
CA ALA A 166 32.07 -4.17 -27.89
C ALA A 166 33.04 -5.28 -28.36
N MET A 167 32.58 -6.53 -28.42
CA MET A 167 33.40 -7.64 -28.94
C MET A 167 33.73 -7.49 -30.42
N ASN A 168 32.79 -6.97 -31.22
CA ASN A 168 33.04 -6.73 -32.63
C ASN A 168 34.03 -5.57 -32.85
N ALA A 169 33.98 -4.53 -32.02
CA ALA A 169 34.91 -3.41 -32.10
C ALA A 169 36.37 -3.79 -31.71
N ILE A 170 36.58 -4.84 -30.91
CA ILE A 170 37.92 -5.34 -30.55
C ILE A 170 38.51 -6.26 -31.65
N LYS A 171 37.65 -6.83 -32.53
CA LYS A 171 38.09 -7.73 -33.58
C LYS A 171 38.54 -7.02 -34.87
N HIS A 172 38.27 -5.73 -34.99
CA HIS A 172 38.71 -4.83 -36.02
C HIS A 172 39.79 -3.88 -35.53
#